data_a970b1b28c367f1629b8e8613979695a
#
_entry.id   a970b1b28c367f1629b8e8613979695a
#
_cell.length_a   1.000
_cell.length_b   1.000
_cell.length_c   1.000
_cell.angle_alpha   90.00
_cell.angle_beta   90.00
_cell.angle_gamma   90.00
#
_symmetry.space_group_name_H-M   'P 1'
#
loop_
_entity.id
_entity.type
_entity.pdbx_description
1 polymer ?
#
loop_
_entity_poly.entity_id
_entity_poly.type
_entity_poly.pdbx_seq_one_letter_code
_entity_poly.pdbx_strand_id
1 'polypeptide(L)'
;MTQTQILTPLATTVHGSGPGLLLAHGAGGSIEGNYLPIIPALAERHTVVAPDYPGSGGTPRASEPLTLDGLADAVVASATEAGLETFTLVGYSLGTLVSVRAAARYPDRVRGLVLTAGTAKADNRLLASLDIWRKLLADGDRETFARFVALSGFGEPFFNAVPTEQLDSFYGMLAAGVPDGAADQAGVVQVADTTGDLAGISVPTLVIATTLDTLVSPANSRVLAERIPGAEYAEIETGHIPMAERPEEWQQLITSFLDKHGL
;
A
#
# COMPACT_ATOMS: atom_id res chain seq x y z
N MET A 1 -7.87 -9.75 25.98
CA MET A 1 -6.49 -9.94 25.50
C MET A 1 -6.60 -10.45 24.07
N THR A 2 -6.37 -9.59 23.08
CA THR A 2 -6.32 -10.00 21.67
C THR A 2 -5.06 -10.83 21.49
N GLN A 3 -5.23 -12.08 21.06
CA GLN A 3 -4.11 -12.96 20.75
C GLN A 3 -3.35 -12.33 19.57
N THR A 4 -2.07 -12.02 19.75
CA THR A 4 -1.22 -11.49 18.68
C THR A 4 -1.08 -12.59 17.62
N GLN A 5 -1.52 -12.32 16.41
CA GLN A 5 -1.33 -13.24 15.30
C GLN A 5 0.16 -13.28 14.95
N ILE A 6 0.78 -14.45 15.07
CA ILE A 6 2.15 -14.66 14.63
C ILE A 6 2.08 -15.12 13.17
N LEU A 7 2.45 -14.24 12.24
CA LEU A 7 2.60 -14.59 10.84
C LEU A 7 3.96 -15.27 10.62
N THR A 8 4.04 -16.12 9.61
CA THR A 8 5.31 -16.63 9.09
C THR A 8 6.19 -15.44 8.67
N PRO A 9 7.54 -15.50 8.83
CA PRO A 9 8.40 -14.43 8.33
C PRO A 9 8.07 -14.10 6.88
N LEU A 10 7.98 -12.80 6.58
CA LEU A 10 7.67 -12.32 5.24
C LEU A 10 8.90 -12.45 4.34
N ALA A 11 8.71 -12.89 3.11
CA ALA A 11 9.77 -12.80 2.09
C ALA A 11 10.10 -11.32 1.90
N THR A 12 11.34 -10.96 2.20
CA THR A 12 11.77 -9.56 2.29
C THR A 12 13.00 -9.35 1.43
N THR A 13 13.00 -8.32 0.61
CA THR A 13 14.19 -7.84 -0.09
C THR A 13 14.74 -6.59 0.59
N VAL A 14 16.06 -6.42 0.55
CA VAL A 14 16.75 -5.26 1.14
C VAL A 14 17.64 -4.65 0.07
N HIS A 15 17.55 -3.35 -0.13
CA HIS A 15 18.29 -2.61 -1.14
C HIS A 15 18.95 -1.37 -0.55
N GLY A 16 20.12 -0.99 -1.09
CA GLY A 16 20.79 0.26 -0.73
C GLY A 16 21.41 0.25 0.67
N SER A 17 21.70 1.47 1.15
CA SER A 17 22.26 1.71 2.49
C SER A 17 21.94 3.15 2.93
N GLY A 18 21.82 3.38 4.23
CA GLY A 18 21.47 4.68 4.82
C GLY A 18 20.31 4.58 5.82
N PRO A 19 19.58 5.69 6.07
CA PRO A 19 18.38 5.67 6.89
C PRO A 19 17.37 4.62 6.44
N GLY A 20 16.64 4.02 7.37
CA GLY A 20 15.70 2.93 7.07
C GLY A 20 14.42 3.41 6.39
N LEU A 21 14.06 2.79 5.27
CA LEU A 21 12.73 2.85 4.68
C LEU A 21 12.08 1.47 4.73
N LEU A 22 10.85 1.40 5.17
CA LEU A 22 10.06 0.18 5.24
C LEU A 22 8.84 0.32 4.34
N LEU A 23 8.77 -0.48 3.28
CA LEU A 23 7.70 -0.43 2.30
C LEU A 23 6.51 -1.30 2.72
N ALA A 24 5.30 -0.81 2.46
CA ALA A 24 4.06 -1.52 2.74
C ALA A 24 3.14 -1.44 1.51
N HIS A 25 2.99 -2.55 0.78
CA HIS A 25 2.29 -2.59 -0.49
C HIS A 25 0.76 -2.63 -0.37
N GLY A 26 0.05 -2.45 -1.49
CA GLY A 26 -1.40 -2.51 -1.58
C GLY A 26 -1.96 -3.94 -1.56
N ALA A 27 -3.25 -4.06 -1.25
CA ALA A 27 -3.96 -5.34 -1.37
C ALA A 27 -3.98 -5.82 -2.83
N GLY A 28 -3.78 -7.13 -3.02
CA GLY A 28 -3.76 -7.73 -4.35
C GLY A 28 -2.54 -7.36 -5.20
N GLY A 29 -1.52 -6.76 -4.57
CA GLY A 29 -0.23 -6.44 -5.16
C GLY A 29 0.92 -7.22 -4.54
N SER A 30 2.13 -6.77 -4.84
CA SER A 30 3.40 -7.21 -4.26
C SER A 30 4.37 -6.04 -4.22
N ILE A 31 5.50 -6.22 -3.57
CA ILE A 31 6.58 -5.22 -3.63
C ILE A 31 7.01 -4.97 -5.08
N GLU A 32 7.18 -6.02 -5.86
CA GLU A 32 7.54 -5.90 -7.28
C GLU A 32 6.48 -5.10 -8.05
N GLY A 33 5.20 -5.45 -7.91
CA GLY A 33 4.11 -4.78 -8.63
C GLY A 33 3.87 -3.33 -8.21
N ASN A 34 4.17 -2.96 -6.96
CA ASN A 34 3.86 -1.63 -6.45
C ASN A 34 5.08 -0.69 -6.35
N TYR A 35 6.29 -1.21 -6.11
CA TYR A 35 7.43 -0.36 -5.76
C TYR A 35 8.63 -0.51 -6.69
N LEU A 36 8.68 -1.54 -7.55
CA LEU A 36 9.83 -1.78 -8.43
C LEU A 36 10.28 -0.50 -9.20
N PRO A 37 9.38 0.33 -9.74
CA PRO A 37 9.79 1.52 -10.49
C PRO A 37 10.57 2.54 -9.66
N ILE A 38 10.35 2.62 -8.34
CA ILE A 38 10.94 3.66 -7.48
C ILE A 38 12.00 3.13 -6.50
N ILE A 39 12.08 1.81 -6.26
CA ILE A 39 13.09 1.22 -5.36
C ILE A 39 14.51 1.65 -5.73
N PRO A 40 14.96 1.66 -7.00
CA PRO A 40 16.33 2.05 -7.32
C PRO A 40 16.68 3.45 -6.82
N ALA A 41 15.81 4.42 -7.02
CA ALA A 41 16.05 5.79 -6.57
C ALA A 41 16.01 5.94 -5.04
N LEU A 42 15.10 5.24 -4.36
CA LEU A 42 15.05 5.21 -2.89
C LEU A 42 16.33 4.57 -2.31
N ALA A 43 16.82 3.51 -2.94
CA ALA A 43 18.01 2.76 -2.51
C ALA A 43 19.33 3.52 -2.70
N GLU A 44 19.35 4.61 -3.47
CA GLU A 44 20.55 5.45 -3.59
C GLU A 44 21.00 6.05 -2.26
N ARG A 45 20.06 6.32 -1.36
CA ARG A 45 20.31 7.05 -0.10
C ARG A 45 19.74 6.37 1.14
N HIS A 46 19.00 5.27 0.98
CA HIS A 46 18.32 4.59 2.08
C HIS A 46 18.55 3.10 2.08
N THR A 47 18.44 2.47 3.25
CA THR A 47 18.24 1.03 3.38
C THR A 47 16.74 0.75 3.21
N VAL A 48 16.35 0.26 2.05
CA VAL A 48 14.95 -0.03 1.70
C VAL A 48 14.65 -1.48 2.03
N VAL A 49 13.79 -1.71 3.01
CA VAL A 49 13.28 -3.03 3.42
C VAL A 49 11.87 -3.20 2.84
N ALA A 50 11.69 -4.24 2.06
CA ALA A 50 10.54 -4.42 1.20
C ALA A 50 9.93 -5.83 1.37
N PRO A 51 9.05 -6.04 2.37
CA PRO A 51 8.40 -7.32 2.64
C PRO A 51 7.13 -7.51 1.80
N ASP A 52 6.93 -8.71 1.26
CA ASP A 52 5.67 -9.13 0.65
C ASP A 52 4.71 -9.69 1.71
N TYR A 53 3.44 -9.26 1.68
CA TYR A 53 2.40 -9.81 2.57
C TYR A 53 2.10 -11.28 2.25
N PRO A 54 1.49 -12.03 3.20
CA PRO A 54 1.11 -13.41 2.95
C PRO A 54 0.28 -13.58 1.68
N GLY A 55 0.72 -14.50 0.82
CA GLY A 55 0.14 -14.79 -0.49
C GLY A 55 0.54 -13.83 -1.60
N SER A 56 1.54 -12.94 -1.37
CA SER A 56 2.13 -12.06 -2.39
C SER A 56 3.62 -12.37 -2.57
N GLY A 57 4.14 -12.13 -3.77
CA GLY A 57 5.55 -12.32 -4.09
C GLY A 57 6.10 -13.66 -3.62
N GLY A 58 7.14 -13.63 -2.81
CA GLY A 58 7.77 -14.84 -2.26
C GLY A 58 7.16 -15.34 -0.94
N THR A 59 6.18 -14.65 -0.37
CA THR A 59 5.57 -15.03 0.92
C THR A 59 4.40 -16.01 0.72
N PRO A 60 4.43 -17.22 1.31
CA PRO A 60 3.32 -18.14 1.25
C PRO A 60 2.02 -17.55 1.80
N ARG A 61 0.88 -18.02 1.31
CA ARG A 61 -0.43 -17.66 1.87
C ARG A 61 -0.54 -18.10 3.33
N ALA A 62 -1.12 -17.24 4.17
CA ALA A 62 -1.38 -17.59 5.57
C ALA A 62 -2.44 -18.70 5.69
N SER A 63 -2.31 -19.55 6.70
CA SER A 63 -3.30 -20.58 7.02
C SER A 63 -4.51 -20.04 7.80
N GLU A 64 -4.33 -18.92 8.48
CA GLU A 64 -5.34 -18.23 9.26
C GLU A 64 -5.72 -16.89 8.63
N PRO A 65 -6.94 -16.37 8.89
CA PRO A 65 -7.36 -15.06 8.41
C PRO A 65 -6.39 -13.96 8.82
N LEU A 66 -6.02 -13.10 7.86
CA LEU A 66 -5.13 -11.97 8.13
C LEU A 66 -5.82 -10.93 9.02
N THR A 67 -5.03 -10.30 9.88
CA THR A 67 -5.47 -9.15 10.68
C THR A 67 -4.56 -7.95 10.41
N LEU A 68 -5.09 -6.73 10.59
CA LEU A 68 -4.30 -5.52 10.43
C LEU A 68 -3.12 -5.47 11.42
N ASP A 69 -3.36 -5.85 12.68
CA ASP A 69 -2.32 -5.89 13.72
C ASP A 69 -1.22 -6.90 13.35
N GLY A 70 -1.62 -8.09 12.89
CA GLY A 70 -0.67 -9.12 12.45
C GLY A 70 0.20 -8.66 11.27
N LEU A 71 -0.38 -7.97 10.27
CA LEU A 71 0.38 -7.41 9.15
C LEU A 71 1.34 -6.31 9.63
N ALA A 72 0.88 -5.40 10.50
CA ALA A 72 1.73 -4.35 11.05
C ALA A 72 2.92 -4.92 11.84
N ASP A 73 2.67 -5.91 12.69
CA ASP A 73 3.71 -6.59 13.47
C ASP A 73 4.70 -7.33 12.57
N ALA A 74 4.23 -8.03 11.53
CA ALA A 74 5.10 -8.76 10.59
C ALA A 74 5.98 -7.82 9.74
N VAL A 75 5.43 -6.70 9.29
CA VAL A 75 6.19 -5.68 8.53
C VAL A 75 7.29 -5.07 9.41
N VAL A 76 6.97 -4.72 10.67
CA VAL A 76 7.97 -4.22 11.63
C VAL A 76 9.02 -5.28 11.98
N ALA A 77 8.63 -6.55 12.06
CA ALA A 77 9.57 -7.64 12.26
C ALA A 77 10.59 -7.74 11.10
N SER A 78 10.15 -7.57 9.84
CA SER A 78 11.06 -7.55 8.68
C SER A 78 12.10 -6.43 8.77
N ALA A 79 11.73 -5.25 9.27
CA ALA A 79 12.69 -4.18 9.52
C ALA A 79 13.71 -4.57 10.60
N THR A 80 13.27 -5.26 11.66
CA THR A 80 14.13 -5.73 12.74
C THR A 80 15.12 -6.80 12.24
N GLU A 81 14.65 -7.74 11.43
CA GLU A 81 15.49 -8.79 10.80
C GLU A 81 16.53 -8.18 9.84
N ALA A 82 16.19 -7.06 9.18
CA ALA A 82 17.11 -6.29 8.35
C ALA A 82 18.08 -5.40 9.16
N GLY A 83 18.00 -5.40 10.49
CA GLY A 83 18.88 -4.62 11.36
C GLY A 83 18.49 -3.14 11.53
N LEU A 84 17.29 -2.75 11.11
CA LEU A 84 16.81 -1.38 11.30
C LEU A 84 16.24 -1.19 12.72
N GLU A 85 16.80 -0.27 13.48
CA GLU A 85 16.24 0.15 14.78
C GLU A 85 15.08 1.13 14.58
N THR A 86 15.22 2.06 13.65
CA THR A 86 14.19 3.04 13.29
C THR A 86 14.04 3.13 11.78
N PHE A 87 12.86 3.54 11.30
CA PHE A 87 12.56 3.60 9.87
C PHE A 87 11.41 4.58 9.57
N THR A 88 11.34 5.03 8.34
CA THR A 88 10.17 5.70 7.76
C THR A 88 9.34 4.68 7.01
N LEU A 89 8.03 4.65 7.23
CA LEU A 89 7.09 3.80 6.51
C LEU A 89 6.59 4.50 5.25
N VAL A 90 6.65 3.79 4.13
CA VAL A 90 6.08 4.22 2.84
C VAL A 90 4.97 3.24 2.49
N GLY A 91 3.73 3.63 2.76
CA GLY A 91 2.53 2.81 2.57
C GLY A 91 1.71 3.23 1.35
N TYR A 92 1.23 2.24 0.63
CA TYR A 92 0.32 2.40 -0.50
C TYR A 92 -0.96 1.60 -0.27
N SER A 93 -2.14 2.21 -0.45
CA SER A 93 -3.46 1.54 -0.34
C SER A 93 -3.62 0.79 1.00
N LEU A 94 -3.77 -0.54 1.04
CA LEU A 94 -3.73 -1.34 2.29
C LEU A 94 -2.50 -1.00 3.13
N GLY A 95 -1.35 -0.76 2.50
CA GLY A 95 -0.12 -0.39 3.18
C GLY A 95 -0.24 0.89 4.00
N THR A 96 -1.18 1.79 3.70
CA THR A 96 -1.44 2.98 4.54
C THR A 96 -2.07 2.61 5.87
N LEU A 97 -3.04 1.68 5.87
CA LEU A 97 -3.63 1.14 7.09
C LEU A 97 -2.58 0.43 7.95
N VAL A 98 -1.73 -0.40 7.30
CA VAL A 98 -0.62 -1.09 7.98
C VAL A 98 0.37 -0.09 8.57
N SER A 99 0.74 0.97 7.82
CA SER A 99 1.68 2.00 8.27
C SER A 99 1.15 2.81 9.44
N VAL A 100 -0.12 3.23 9.40
CA VAL A 100 -0.78 3.93 10.51
C VAL A 100 -0.83 3.05 11.75
N ARG A 101 -1.22 1.79 11.60
CA ARG A 101 -1.28 0.83 12.71
C ARG A 101 0.11 0.54 13.28
N ALA A 102 1.14 0.41 12.43
CA ALA A 102 2.52 0.22 12.88
C ALA A 102 3.04 1.45 13.64
N ALA A 103 2.75 2.67 13.17
CA ALA A 103 3.13 3.91 13.88
C ALA A 103 2.47 4.01 15.26
N ALA A 104 1.19 3.63 15.39
CA ALA A 104 0.49 3.62 16.67
C ALA A 104 1.03 2.58 17.65
N ARG A 105 1.45 1.40 17.15
CA ARG A 105 1.95 0.29 17.99
C ARG A 105 3.44 0.41 18.32
N TYR A 106 4.22 1.05 17.45
CA TYR A 106 5.69 1.15 17.54
C TYR A 106 6.17 2.60 17.39
N PRO A 107 5.64 3.55 18.21
CA PRO A 107 5.91 4.98 18.04
C PRO A 107 7.41 5.33 18.15
N ASP A 108 8.18 4.59 18.95
CA ASP A 108 9.61 4.80 19.13
C ASP A 108 10.46 4.31 17.93
N ARG A 109 9.88 3.50 17.04
CA ARG A 109 10.53 2.91 15.88
C ARG A 109 10.27 3.70 14.60
N VAL A 110 9.09 4.32 14.49
CA VAL A 110 8.66 5.03 13.28
C VAL A 110 9.13 6.48 13.33
N ARG A 111 9.84 6.92 12.30
CA ARG A 111 10.38 8.27 12.18
C ARG A 111 9.58 9.18 11.26
N GLY A 112 8.82 8.61 10.34
CA GLY A 112 8.00 9.33 9.39
C GLY A 112 7.03 8.40 8.66
N LEU A 113 6.02 8.98 8.03
CA LEU A 113 5.02 8.27 7.23
C LEU A 113 4.86 8.92 5.86
N VAL A 114 4.81 8.11 4.82
CA VAL A 114 4.30 8.48 3.50
C VAL A 114 3.11 7.58 3.18
N LEU A 115 1.93 8.15 2.98
CA LEU A 115 0.66 7.45 2.83
C LEU A 115 0.04 7.79 1.47
N THR A 116 0.11 6.88 0.51
CA THR A 116 -0.41 7.10 -0.86
C THR A 116 -1.71 6.34 -1.10
N ALA A 117 -2.71 6.99 -1.70
CA ALA A 117 -4.01 6.40 -2.09
C ALA A 117 -4.70 5.66 -0.94
N GLY A 118 -4.66 6.24 0.27
CA GLY A 118 -5.03 5.59 1.51
C GLY A 118 -6.40 5.94 2.06
N THR A 119 -6.81 5.14 3.03
CA THR A 119 -7.99 5.39 3.87
C THR A 119 -7.69 5.03 5.32
N ALA A 120 -8.39 5.64 6.26
CA ALA A 120 -8.38 5.20 7.68
C ALA A 120 -9.37 4.07 7.94
N LYS A 121 -10.43 4.00 7.14
CA LYS A 121 -11.51 3.02 7.21
C LYS A 121 -12.23 2.96 5.87
N ALA A 122 -12.61 1.77 5.42
CA ALA A 122 -13.36 1.63 4.19
C ALA A 122 -14.73 2.33 4.29
N ASP A 123 -15.03 3.19 3.31
CA ASP A 123 -16.35 3.76 3.11
C ASP A 123 -17.26 2.78 2.36
N ASN A 124 -18.56 3.12 2.22
CA ASN A 124 -19.53 2.25 1.55
C ASN A 124 -19.17 1.92 0.10
N ARG A 125 -18.52 2.85 -0.62
CA ARG A 125 -18.10 2.64 -2.00
C ARG A 125 -16.97 1.62 -2.05
N LEU A 126 -15.95 1.79 -1.22
CA LEU A 126 -14.84 0.87 -1.12
C LEU A 126 -15.31 -0.51 -0.65
N LEU A 127 -16.22 -0.59 0.34
CA LEU A 127 -16.81 -1.86 0.80
C LEU A 127 -17.50 -2.60 -0.35
N ALA A 128 -18.33 -1.91 -1.15
CA ALA A 128 -18.99 -2.52 -2.31
C ALA A 128 -17.98 -3.01 -3.37
N SER A 129 -16.91 -2.23 -3.60
CA SER A 129 -15.84 -2.64 -4.52
C SER A 129 -15.10 -3.89 -4.03
N LEU A 130 -14.79 -3.95 -2.73
CA LEU A 130 -14.12 -5.11 -2.13
C LEU A 130 -15.01 -6.36 -2.09
N ASP A 131 -16.34 -6.20 -1.96
CA ASP A 131 -17.28 -7.31 -2.07
C ASP A 131 -17.26 -7.92 -3.49
N ILE A 132 -17.28 -7.07 -4.52
CA ILE A 132 -17.15 -7.50 -5.93
C ILE A 132 -15.79 -8.18 -6.15
N TRP A 133 -14.71 -7.56 -5.69
CA TRP A 133 -13.35 -8.08 -5.77
C TRP A 133 -13.25 -9.51 -5.22
N ARG A 134 -13.66 -9.68 -3.96
CA ARG A 134 -13.58 -10.96 -3.27
C ARG A 134 -14.47 -12.03 -3.92
N LYS A 135 -15.66 -11.61 -4.38
CA LYS A 135 -16.56 -12.52 -5.09
C LYS A 135 -15.94 -13.04 -6.39
N LEU A 136 -15.41 -12.15 -7.23
CA LEU A 136 -14.78 -12.55 -8.51
C LEU A 136 -13.60 -13.49 -8.29
N LEU A 137 -12.75 -13.23 -7.28
CA LEU A 137 -11.64 -14.11 -6.94
C LEU A 137 -12.10 -15.46 -6.36
N ALA A 138 -13.17 -15.48 -5.56
CA ALA A 138 -13.74 -16.72 -5.03
C ALA A 138 -14.37 -17.59 -6.13
N ASP A 139 -14.96 -16.96 -7.14
CA ASP A 139 -15.52 -17.65 -8.31
C ASP A 139 -14.42 -18.10 -9.33
N GLY A 140 -13.16 -17.69 -9.09
CA GLY A 140 -12.03 -17.95 -10.01
C GLY A 140 -12.04 -17.10 -11.28
N ASP A 141 -12.90 -16.09 -11.36
CA ASP A 141 -13.06 -15.23 -12.54
C ASP A 141 -12.00 -14.11 -12.55
N ARG A 142 -10.75 -14.50 -12.80
CA ARG A 142 -9.62 -13.56 -12.88
C ARG A 142 -9.74 -12.60 -14.07
N GLU A 143 -10.42 -12.99 -15.13
CA GLU A 143 -10.60 -12.15 -16.31
C GLU A 143 -11.54 -10.98 -16.03
N THR A 144 -12.71 -11.22 -15.44
CA THR A 144 -13.63 -10.16 -15.02
C THR A 144 -13.00 -9.33 -13.90
N PHE A 145 -12.23 -9.96 -13.00
CA PHE A 145 -11.47 -9.25 -11.98
C PHE A 145 -10.46 -8.26 -12.59
N ALA A 146 -9.70 -8.66 -13.61
CA ALA A 146 -8.78 -7.78 -14.32
C ALA A 146 -9.48 -6.57 -14.96
N ARG A 147 -10.64 -6.78 -15.56
CA ARG A 147 -11.48 -5.68 -16.09
C ARG A 147 -11.98 -4.75 -14.98
N PHE A 148 -12.37 -5.31 -13.85
CA PHE A 148 -12.77 -4.53 -12.67
C PHE A 148 -11.60 -3.68 -12.16
N VAL A 149 -10.39 -4.25 -12.06
CA VAL A 149 -9.17 -3.51 -11.66
C VAL A 149 -8.83 -2.43 -12.68
N ALA A 150 -8.93 -2.73 -13.98
CA ALA A 150 -8.68 -1.74 -15.03
C ALA A 150 -9.63 -0.54 -14.92
N LEU A 151 -10.92 -0.80 -14.69
CA LEU A 151 -11.96 0.22 -14.59
C LEU A 151 -11.86 1.06 -13.31
N SER A 152 -11.55 0.43 -12.18
CA SER A 152 -11.57 1.09 -10.86
C SER A 152 -10.19 1.59 -10.42
N GLY A 153 -9.11 0.96 -10.88
CA GLY A 153 -7.76 1.23 -10.45
C GLY A 153 -7.04 2.28 -11.29
N PHE A 154 -7.26 2.31 -12.61
CA PHE A 154 -6.58 3.30 -13.46
C PHE A 154 -7.41 4.56 -13.66
N GLY A 155 -6.73 5.70 -13.77
CA GLY A 155 -7.35 6.96 -14.16
C GLY A 155 -7.88 6.91 -15.60
N GLU A 156 -9.00 7.60 -15.85
CA GLU A 156 -9.65 7.60 -17.17
C GLU A 156 -8.68 7.96 -18.31
N PRO A 157 -7.82 9.00 -18.20
CA PRO A 157 -6.90 9.35 -19.29
C PRO A 157 -5.90 8.23 -19.59
N PHE A 158 -5.37 7.55 -18.57
CA PHE A 158 -4.43 6.46 -18.75
C PHE A 158 -5.10 5.25 -19.39
N PHE A 159 -6.25 4.84 -18.86
CA PHE A 159 -6.95 3.66 -19.36
C PHE A 159 -7.47 3.85 -20.79
N ASN A 160 -8.01 5.03 -21.11
CA ASN A 160 -8.48 5.33 -22.47
C ASN A 160 -7.33 5.51 -23.50
N ALA A 161 -6.08 5.67 -23.04
CA ALA A 161 -4.91 5.69 -23.93
C ALA A 161 -4.47 4.26 -24.35
N VAL A 162 -4.94 3.21 -23.69
CA VAL A 162 -4.67 1.82 -24.11
C VAL A 162 -5.40 1.55 -25.42
N PRO A 163 -4.69 1.21 -26.53
CA PRO A 163 -5.33 0.87 -27.81
C PRO A 163 -6.31 -0.28 -27.66
N THR A 164 -7.48 -0.18 -28.32
CA THR A 164 -8.54 -1.19 -28.18
C THR A 164 -8.05 -2.60 -28.53
N GLU A 165 -7.17 -2.71 -29.52
CA GLU A 165 -6.55 -3.98 -29.93
C GLU A 165 -5.57 -4.57 -28.90
N GLN A 166 -5.15 -3.80 -27.91
CA GLN A 166 -4.26 -4.24 -26.83
C GLN A 166 -5.00 -4.53 -25.51
N LEU A 167 -6.30 -4.24 -25.42
CA LEU A 167 -7.07 -4.40 -24.19
C LEU A 167 -7.03 -5.84 -23.64
N ASP A 168 -7.16 -6.86 -24.52
CA ASP A 168 -7.12 -8.25 -24.07
C ASP A 168 -5.75 -8.62 -23.48
N SER A 169 -4.65 -8.13 -24.07
CA SER A 169 -3.30 -8.33 -23.53
C SER A 169 -3.13 -7.58 -22.20
N PHE A 170 -3.68 -6.37 -22.09
CA PHE A 170 -3.66 -5.58 -20.86
C PHE A 170 -4.41 -6.29 -19.72
N TYR A 171 -5.63 -6.80 -19.99
CA TYR A 171 -6.38 -7.58 -19.00
C TYR A 171 -5.67 -8.89 -18.66
N GLY A 172 -5.07 -9.57 -19.64
CA GLY A 172 -4.28 -10.77 -19.40
C GLY A 172 -3.11 -10.55 -18.47
N MET A 173 -2.38 -9.43 -18.62
CA MET A 173 -1.30 -9.03 -17.73
C MET A 173 -1.81 -8.78 -16.29
N LEU A 174 -2.90 -8.02 -16.14
CA LEU A 174 -3.50 -7.77 -14.84
C LEU A 174 -3.96 -9.05 -14.15
N ALA A 175 -4.63 -9.94 -14.89
CA ALA A 175 -5.10 -11.23 -14.38
C ALA A 175 -3.95 -12.13 -13.91
N ALA A 176 -2.83 -12.16 -14.66
CA ALA A 176 -1.63 -12.93 -14.31
C ALA A 176 -0.93 -12.38 -13.07
N GLY A 177 -0.98 -11.06 -12.85
CA GLY A 177 -0.35 -10.40 -11.70
C GLY A 177 -1.10 -10.54 -10.37
N VAL A 178 -2.30 -11.13 -10.36
CA VAL A 178 -3.10 -11.28 -9.12
C VAL A 178 -2.50 -12.34 -8.20
N PRO A 179 -2.02 -11.98 -7.01
CA PRO A 179 -1.45 -12.94 -6.06
C PRO A 179 -2.54 -13.78 -5.36
N ASP A 180 -2.14 -14.93 -4.85
CA ASP A 180 -3.09 -15.87 -4.19
C ASP A 180 -3.69 -15.30 -2.88
N GLY A 181 -2.99 -14.36 -2.23
CA GLY A 181 -3.46 -13.66 -1.02
C GLY A 181 -4.40 -12.49 -1.27
N ALA A 182 -4.69 -12.13 -2.53
CA ALA A 182 -5.44 -10.92 -2.88
C ALA A 182 -6.80 -10.80 -2.17
N ALA A 183 -7.56 -11.91 -2.08
CA ALA A 183 -8.86 -11.93 -1.41
C ALA A 183 -8.75 -11.77 0.12
N ASP A 184 -7.71 -12.35 0.72
CA ASP A 184 -7.46 -12.26 2.18
C ASP A 184 -7.05 -10.83 2.55
N GLN A 185 -6.16 -10.22 1.77
CA GLN A 185 -5.71 -8.84 1.92
C GLN A 185 -6.87 -7.85 1.74
N ALA A 186 -7.74 -8.05 0.75
CA ALA A 186 -8.97 -7.27 0.58
C ALA A 186 -9.89 -7.41 1.81
N GLY A 187 -9.96 -8.60 2.41
CA GLY A 187 -10.69 -8.84 3.65
C GLY A 187 -10.18 -8.02 4.84
N VAL A 188 -8.86 -7.79 4.94
CA VAL A 188 -8.31 -6.90 5.96
C VAL A 188 -8.80 -5.48 5.76
N VAL A 189 -8.78 -4.95 4.52
CA VAL A 189 -9.26 -3.58 4.24
C VAL A 189 -10.73 -3.41 4.61
N GLN A 190 -11.59 -4.43 4.39
CA GLN A 190 -13.01 -4.38 4.71
C GLN A 190 -13.30 -4.13 6.19
N VAL A 191 -12.46 -4.67 7.08
CA VAL A 191 -12.71 -4.64 8.54
C VAL A 191 -11.77 -3.68 9.29
N ALA A 192 -10.72 -3.19 8.62
CA ALA A 192 -9.74 -2.31 9.24
C ALA A 192 -10.35 -0.96 9.62
N ASP A 193 -9.99 -0.48 10.81
CA ASP A 193 -10.34 0.86 11.30
C ASP A 193 -9.15 1.42 12.08
N THR A 194 -8.51 2.43 11.54
CA THR A 194 -7.37 3.17 12.14
C THR A 194 -7.76 4.59 12.53
N THR A 195 -9.05 4.93 12.50
CA THR A 195 -9.52 6.28 12.80
C THR A 195 -9.13 6.76 14.20
N GLY A 196 -9.05 5.84 15.16
CA GLY A 196 -8.61 6.11 16.53
C GLY A 196 -7.11 6.33 16.67
N ASP A 197 -6.30 5.85 15.72
CA ASP A 197 -4.84 5.93 15.77
C ASP A 197 -4.31 7.28 15.27
N LEU A 198 -5.05 7.95 14.36
CA LEU A 198 -4.58 9.11 13.60
C LEU A 198 -4.12 10.29 14.47
N ALA A 199 -4.90 10.63 15.50
CA ALA A 199 -4.60 11.76 16.38
C ALA A 199 -3.34 11.55 17.27
N GLY A 200 -2.90 10.29 17.42
CA GLY A 200 -1.70 9.93 18.18
C GLY A 200 -0.42 9.95 17.35
N ILE A 201 -0.51 10.12 16.03
CA ILE A 201 0.66 10.20 15.16
C ILE A 201 1.34 11.56 15.34
N SER A 202 2.62 11.56 15.72
CA SER A 202 3.40 12.78 16.00
C SER A 202 4.63 12.93 15.09
N VAL A 203 4.88 11.96 14.21
CA VAL A 203 6.01 12.00 13.27
C VAL A 203 5.65 12.76 12.00
N PRO A 204 6.64 13.34 11.28
CA PRO A 204 6.40 13.93 9.97
C PRO A 204 5.62 12.96 9.07
N THR A 205 4.52 13.43 8.49
CA THR A 205 3.63 12.61 7.66
C THR A 205 3.30 13.32 6.36
N LEU A 206 3.46 12.62 5.23
CA LEU A 206 2.98 13.05 3.92
C LEU A 206 1.80 12.15 3.51
N VAL A 207 0.70 12.76 3.12
CA VAL A 207 -0.44 12.08 2.50
C VAL A 207 -0.51 12.47 1.02
N ILE A 208 -0.41 11.49 0.12
CA ILE A 208 -0.49 11.68 -1.33
C ILE A 208 -1.85 11.15 -1.81
N ALA A 209 -2.70 12.06 -2.28
CA ALA A 209 -4.01 11.74 -2.82
C ALA A 209 -3.93 11.54 -4.35
N THR A 210 -4.46 10.43 -4.83
CA THR A 210 -4.65 10.10 -6.24
C THR A 210 -5.97 10.68 -6.72
N THR A 211 -5.96 11.78 -7.52
CA THR A 211 -7.15 12.61 -7.74
C THR A 211 -8.21 12.01 -8.68
N LEU A 212 -7.80 11.05 -9.53
CA LEU A 212 -8.69 10.33 -10.45
C LEU A 212 -9.08 8.93 -9.92
N ASP A 213 -8.76 8.63 -8.66
CA ASP A 213 -9.00 7.34 -8.04
C ASP A 213 -10.49 7.07 -7.83
N THR A 214 -10.99 6.02 -8.46
CA THR A 214 -12.38 5.59 -8.35
C THR A 214 -12.56 4.38 -7.43
N LEU A 215 -11.47 3.74 -7.00
CA LEU A 215 -11.47 2.65 -6.03
C LEU A 215 -11.46 3.19 -4.60
N VAL A 216 -10.46 4.01 -4.27
CA VAL A 216 -10.33 4.69 -2.98
C VAL A 216 -10.48 6.19 -3.20
N SER A 217 -11.64 6.73 -2.88
CA SER A 217 -11.92 8.16 -3.11
C SER A 217 -10.83 9.07 -2.55
N PRO A 218 -10.37 10.11 -3.29
CA PRO A 218 -9.43 11.11 -2.78
C PRO A 218 -9.87 11.76 -1.48
N ALA A 219 -11.17 11.79 -1.19
CA ALA A 219 -11.70 12.26 0.07
C ALA A 219 -11.18 11.48 1.29
N ASN A 220 -10.87 10.19 1.13
CA ASN A 220 -10.28 9.38 2.19
C ASN A 220 -8.86 9.85 2.54
N SER A 221 -8.04 10.19 1.54
CA SER A 221 -6.71 10.78 1.75
C SER A 221 -6.79 12.15 2.44
N ARG A 222 -7.80 12.99 2.11
CA ARG A 222 -8.03 14.26 2.82
C ARG A 222 -8.35 14.04 4.28
N VAL A 223 -9.18 13.04 4.61
CA VAL A 223 -9.48 12.69 6.01
C VAL A 223 -8.22 12.27 6.77
N LEU A 224 -7.29 11.51 6.15
CA LEU A 224 -6.01 11.17 6.75
C LEU A 224 -5.21 12.44 7.07
N ALA A 225 -5.05 13.35 6.09
CA ALA A 225 -4.28 14.57 6.25
C ALA A 225 -4.89 15.53 7.29
N GLU A 226 -6.22 15.62 7.36
CA GLU A 226 -6.92 16.46 8.33
C GLU A 226 -6.84 15.94 9.77
N ARG A 227 -6.76 14.62 9.95
CA ARG A 227 -6.79 13.99 11.27
C ARG A 227 -5.44 13.63 11.85
N ILE A 228 -4.39 13.55 11.01
CA ILE A 228 -3.02 13.37 11.48
C ILE A 228 -2.43 14.76 11.77
N PRO A 229 -2.04 15.08 13.00
CA PRO A 229 -1.53 16.41 13.35
C PRO A 229 -0.27 16.76 12.53
N GLY A 230 -0.32 17.91 11.84
CA GLY A 230 0.82 18.41 11.07
C GLY A 230 1.13 17.65 9.77
N ALA A 231 0.23 16.78 9.31
CA ALA A 231 0.42 16.08 8.04
C ALA A 231 0.46 17.06 6.86
N GLU A 232 1.39 16.81 5.96
CA GLU A 232 1.45 17.45 4.65
C GLU A 232 0.52 16.71 3.68
N TYR A 233 -0.07 17.46 2.74
CA TYR A 233 -0.95 16.93 1.74
C TYR A 233 -0.45 17.28 0.35
N ALA A 234 -0.36 16.28 -0.51
CA ALA A 234 -0.03 16.44 -1.91
C ALA A 234 -1.06 15.70 -2.79
N GLU A 235 -1.22 16.15 -4.01
CA GLU A 235 -2.08 15.54 -5.01
C GLU A 235 -1.25 15.06 -6.20
N ILE A 236 -1.64 13.90 -6.77
CA ILE A 236 -1.11 13.38 -8.02
C ILE A 236 -2.30 13.01 -8.91
N GLU A 237 -2.27 13.45 -10.17
CA GLU A 237 -3.36 13.24 -11.12
C GLU A 237 -3.28 11.85 -11.75
N THR A 238 -3.62 10.84 -10.95
CA THR A 238 -3.67 9.42 -11.34
C THR A 238 -4.93 8.77 -10.78
N GLY A 239 -5.27 7.59 -11.32
CA GLY A 239 -6.13 6.63 -10.62
C GLY A 239 -5.42 6.06 -9.40
N HIS A 240 -5.89 4.91 -8.96
CA HIS A 240 -5.35 4.23 -7.76
C HIS A 240 -3.88 3.78 -7.91
N ILE A 241 -3.35 3.68 -9.13
CA ILE A 241 -2.09 2.99 -9.49
C ILE A 241 -1.02 4.01 -9.94
N PRO A 242 -0.52 4.93 -9.08
CA PRO A 242 0.44 5.97 -9.47
C PRO A 242 1.77 5.40 -9.98
N MET A 243 2.19 4.21 -9.50
CA MET A 243 3.41 3.55 -9.93
C MET A 243 3.40 3.14 -11.42
N ALA A 244 2.22 2.99 -12.02
CA ALA A 244 2.08 2.69 -13.44
C ALA A 244 1.75 3.94 -14.27
N GLU A 245 1.03 4.90 -13.69
CA GLU A 245 0.54 6.06 -14.42
C GLU A 245 1.53 7.23 -14.42
N ARG A 246 2.16 7.52 -13.28
CA ARG A 246 3.12 8.64 -13.10
C ARG A 246 4.22 8.27 -12.08
N PRO A 247 5.05 7.24 -12.36
CA PRO A 247 6.04 6.73 -11.40
C PRO A 247 7.07 7.79 -10.99
N GLU A 248 7.55 8.62 -11.91
CA GLU A 248 8.56 9.65 -11.62
C GLU A 248 8.00 10.76 -10.72
N GLU A 249 6.76 11.21 -10.97
CA GLU A 249 6.11 12.22 -10.13
C GLU A 249 5.84 11.69 -8.72
N TRP A 250 5.37 10.44 -8.61
CA TRP A 250 5.17 9.78 -7.33
C TRP A 250 6.48 9.63 -6.55
N GLN A 251 7.54 9.17 -7.22
CA GLN A 251 8.89 9.09 -6.64
C GLN A 251 9.36 10.45 -6.13
N GLN A 252 9.21 11.51 -6.94
CA GLN A 252 9.65 12.86 -6.58
C GLN A 252 8.93 13.40 -5.35
N LEU A 253 7.61 13.16 -5.21
CA LEU A 253 6.86 13.55 -4.02
C LEU A 253 7.42 12.86 -2.77
N ILE A 254 7.70 11.56 -2.86
CA ILE A 254 8.27 10.78 -1.75
C ILE A 254 9.67 11.29 -1.39
N THR A 255 10.58 11.36 -2.35
CA THR A 255 11.98 11.73 -2.09
C THR A 255 12.12 13.17 -1.60
N SER A 256 11.33 14.11 -2.15
CA SER A 256 11.32 15.50 -1.68
C SER A 256 10.87 15.63 -0.23
N PHE A 257 9.89 14.83 0.19
CA PHE A 257 9.44 14.80 1.59
C PHE A 257 10.51 14.21 2.51
N LEU A 258 11.13 13.09 2.11
CA LEU A 258 12.21 12.46 2.89
C LEU A 258 13.38 13.44 3.08
N ASP A 259 13.82 14.11 2.01
CA ASP A 259 14.89 15.10 2.04
C ASP A 259 14.55 16.29 2.94
N LYS A 260 13.33 16.82 2.84
CA LYS A 260 12.86 17.96 3.64
C LYS A 260 12.93 17.69 5.14
N HIS A 261 12.65 16.46 5.55
CA HIS A 261 12.56 16.07 6.97
C HIS A 261 13.81 15.33 7.48
N GLY A 262 14.80 15.09 6.63
CA GLY A 262 16.02 14.35 6.99
C GLY A 262 15.73 12.91 7.41
N LEU A 263 14.82 12.27 6.71
CA LEU A 263 14.32 10.92 6.96
C LEU A 263 15.08 9.89 6.15
#